data_1dc12119e36c15f500b34a63c23565f6
#
_entry.id   1dc12119e36c15f500b34a63c23565f6
#
_cell.length_a   1.000
_cell.length_b   1.000
_cell.length_c   1.000
_cell.angle_alpha   90.00
_cell.angle_beta   90.00
_cell.angle_gamma   90.00
#
_symmetry.space_group_name_H-M   'P 1'
#
loop_
_entity.id
_entity.type
_entity.pdbx_description
1 polymer ?
#
loop_
_entity_poly.entity_id
_entity_poly.type
_entity_poly.pdbx_seq_one_letter_code
_entity_poly.pdbx_strand_id
1 'polypeptide(L)'
;IQSPDRKWEHIPASHPDHMAAEEAAIRAVYPDARNPFAHPTLLQDEGLEDWVVPEVWMMASPQPNHFVDVTDSFEDKMRAIGAHASQLPAPEIIEDKVRTWLSAAAA
;
A
#
# COMPACT_ATOMS: atom_id res chain seq x y z
N ILE A 1 -0.23 -0.47 3.19
CA ILE A 1 0.45 -1.37 2.24
C ILE A 1 -0.48 -1.75 1.10
N GLN A 2 0.02 -2.29 0.01
CA GLN A 2 -0.82 -2.94 -0.98
C GLN A 2 -1.35 -4.29 -0.45
N SER A 3 -2.43 -4.80 -1.06
CA SER A 3 -2.92 -6.15 -0.76
C SER A 3 -1.95 -7.20 -1.32
N PRO A 4 -1.64 -8.28 -0.57
CA PRO A 4 -0.84 -9.40 -1.07
C PRO A 4 -1.60 -10.27 -2.09
N ASP A 5 -2.90 -10.00 -2.29
CA ASP A 5 -3.72 -10.76 -3.22
C ASP A 5 -3.32 -10.49 -4.67
N ARG A 6 -3.01 -11.55 -5.39
CA ARG A 6 -2.60 -11.45 -6.78
C ARG A 6 -3.78 -11.11 -7.69
N LYS A 7 -3.62 -10.04 -8.49
CA LYS A 7 -4.65 -9.61 -9.48
C LYS A 7 -4.38 -10.25 -10.83
N TRP A 8 -5.03 -11.36 -11.09
CA TRP A 8 -4.84 -12.12 -12.34
C TRP A 8 -5.37 -11.40 -13.56
N GLU A 9 -6.44 -10.61 -13.42
CA GLU A 9 -7.03 -9.78 -14.47
C GLU A 9 -6.18 -8.57 -14.84
N HIS A 10 -5.24 -8.21 -13.94
CA HIS A 10 -4.35 -7.07 -14.13
C HIS A 10 -2.96 -7.35 -13.56
N ILE A 11 -2.24 -8.24 -14.20
CA ILE A 11 -0.92 -8.74 -13.77
C ILE A 11 0.09 -7.63 -13.41
N PRO A 12 0.17 -6.48 -14.12
CA PRO A 12 1.09 -5.41 -13.74
C PRO A 12 0.92 -4.90 -12.30
N ALA A 13 -0.29 -5.02 -11.72
CA ALA A 13 -0.54 -4.67 -10.32
C ALA A 13 0.12 -5.66 -9.34
N SER A 14 0.57 -6.81 -9.80
CA SER A 14 1.26 -7.85 -9.01
C SER A 14 2.76 -7.90 -9.32
N HIS A 15 3.40 -6.73 -9.43
CA HIS A 15 4.84 -6.64 -9.65
C HIS A 15 5.62 -7.33 -8.52
N PRO A 16 6.72 -8.05 -8.81
CA PRO A 16 7.50 -8.77 -7.79
C PRO A 16 7.94 -7.92 -6.59
N ASP A 17 8.34 -6.66 -6.83
CA ASP A 17 8.75 -5.75 -5.75
C ASP A 17 7.59 -5.40 -4.83
N HIS A 18 6.39 -5.18 -5.38
CA HIS A 18 5.18 -4.96 -4.59
C HIS A 18 4.85 -6.19 -3.75
N MET A 19 4.86 -7.37 -4.36
CA MET A 19 4.60 -8.64 -3.67
C MET A 19 5.58 -8.89 -2.51
N ALA A 20 6.87 -8.60 -2.71
CA ALA A 20 7.88 -8.75 -1.68
C ALA A 20 7.68 -7.75 -0.52
N ALA A 21 7.33 -6.50 -0.83
CA ALA A 21 7.06 -5.46 0.18
C ALA A 21 5.80 -5.79 0.99
N GLU A 22 4.75 -6.27 0.34
CA GLU A 22 3.49 -6.69 0.96
C GLU A 22 3.71 -7.86 1.92
N GLU A 23 4.40 -8.89 1.48
CA GLU A 23 4.73 -10.06 2.29
C GLU A 23 5.56 -9.66 3.52
N ALA A 24 6.59 -8.82 3.33
CA ALA A 24 7.41 -8.34 4.43
C ALA A 24 6.60 -7.54 5.46
N ALA A 25 5.70 -6.67 4.99
CA ALA A 25 4.85 -5.87 5.86
C ALA A 25 3.86 -6.71 6.65
N ILE A 26 3.21 -7.70 6.02
CA ILE A 26 2.28 -8.61 6.71
C ILE A 26 3.03 -9.43 7.76
N ARG A 27 4.21 -9.95 7.46
CA ARG A 27 5.04 -10.67 8.42
C ARG A 27 5.46 -9.80 9.59
N ALA A 28 5.81 -8.54 9.34
CA ALA A 28 6.13 -7.59 10.39
C ALA A 28 4.93 -7.37 11.33
N VAL A 29 3.71 -7.26 10.79
CA VAL A 29 2.46 -7.13 11.57
C VAL A 29 2.19 -8.41 12.36
N TYR A 30 2.30 -9.57 11.71
CA TYR A 30 2.09 -10.88 12.30
C TYR A 30 2.89 -11.96 11.54
N PRO A 31 3.72 -12.75 12.22
CA PRO A 31 3.81 -12.89 13.68
C PRO A 31 4.85 -11.95 14.35
N ASP A 32 5.71 -11.23 13.59
CA ASP A 32 6.97 -10.70 14.11
C ASP A 32 6.73 -9.65 15.21
N ALA A 33 5.86 -8.66 15.00
CA ALA A 33 5.58 -7.63 16.01
C ALA A 33 5.00 -8.21 17.32
N ARG A 34 4.33 -9.35 17.26
CA ARG A 34 3.70 -10.00 18.41
C ARG A 34 4.56 -11.06 19.07
N ASN A 35 5.76 -11.28 18.57
CA ASN A 35 6.65 -12.33 19.05
C ASN A 35 7.99 -11.74 19.50
N PRO A 36 8.23 -11.56 20.81
CA PRO A 36 9.47 -10.97 21.32
C PRO A 36 10.73 -11.81 20.97
N PHE A 37 10.55 -13.05 20.52
CA PHE A 37 11.65 -13.93 20.11
C PHE A 37 11.95 -13.87 18.60
N ALA A 38 11.11 -13.21 17.79
CA ALA A 38 11.37 -13.08 16.36
C ALA A 38 12.64 -12.25 16.08
N HIS A 39 12.81 -11.18 16.86
CA HIS A 39 13.96 -10.26 16.79
C HIS A 39 14.45 -9.93 18.21
N PRO A 40 15.13 -10.88 18.90
CA PRO A 40 15.50 -10.73 20.32
C PRO A 40 16.32 -9.47 20.65
N THR A 41 17.11 -8.98 19.70
CA THR A 41 17.92 -7.77 19.86
C THR A 41 17.08 -6.51 20.05
N LEU A 42 15.87 -6.44 19.47
CA LEU A 42 14.96 -5.32 19.67
C LEU A 42 14.55 -5.18 21.14
N LEU A 43 14.28 -6.30 21.80
CA LEU A 43 13.98 -6.30 23.24
C LEU A 43 15.24 -6.12 24.08
N GLN A 44 16.33 -6.85 23.79
CA GLN A 44 17.52 -6.90 24.63
C GLN A 44 18.35 -5.62 24.57
N ASP A 45 18.51 -5.05 23.38
CA ASP A 45 19.42 -3.93 23.13
C ASP A 45 18.67 -2.58 23.09
N GLU A 46 17.40 -2.58 22.64
CA GLU A 46 16.61 -1.37 22.42
C GLU A 46 15.43 -1.24 23.40
N GLY A 47 15.11 -2.29 24.16
CA GLY A 47 14.00 -2.29 25.12
C GLY A 47 12.61 -2.21 24.48
N LEU A 48 12.50 -2.61 23.21
CA LEU A 48 11.23 -2.62 22.49
C LEU A 48 10.46 -3.92 22.80
N GLU A 49 9.30 -3.75 23.39
CA GLU A 49 8.39 -4.87 23.70
C GLU A 49 7.56 -5.27 22.48
N ASP A 50 6.97 -6.48 22.54
CA ASP A 50 6.04 -6.93 21.51
C ASP A 50 4.80 -6.03 21.42
N TRP A 51 4.23 -5.97 20.23
CA TRP A 51 3.14 -5.06 19.91
C TRP A 51 2.04 -5.72 19.09
N VAL A 52 0.80 -5.42 19.43
CA VAL A 52 -0.37 -5.78 18.62
C VAL A 52 -0.71 -4.59 17.72
N VAL A 53 -0.46 -4.72 16.42
CA VAL A 53 -0.87 -3.71 15.44
C VAL A 53 -2.40 -3.66 15.38
N PRO A 54 -3.03 -2.54 15.77
CA PRO A 54 -4.49 -2.48 15.91
C PRO A 54 -5.21 -2.38 14.57
N GLU A 55 -4.55 -1.88 13.53
CA GLU A 55 -5.20 -1.60 12.24
C GLU A 55 -4.21 -1.74 11.09
N VAL A 56 -4.63 -2.40 10.01
CA VAL A 56 -3.85 -2.55 8.78
C VAL A 56 -4.70 -2.16 7.58
N TRP A 57 -4.22 -1.18 6.83
CA TRP A 57 -4.88 -0.72 5.61
C TRP A 57 -4.20 -1.34 4.39
N MET A 58 -4.98 -2.07 3.60
CA MET A 58 -4.51 -2.72 2.37
C MET A 58 -5.14 -2.06 1.16
N MET A 59 -4.31 -1.42 0.35
CA MET A 59 -4.75 -0.80 -0.91
C MET A 59 -4.86 -1.84 -2.02
N ALA A 60 -5.73 -1.57 -2.97
CA ALA A 60 -5.89 -2.37 -4.18
C ALA A 60 -6.30 -3.83 -3.92
N SER A 61 -6.99 -4.10 -2.82
CA SER A 61 -7.61 -5.41 -2.60
C SER A 61 -8.67 -5.70 -3.65
N PRO A 62 -8.81 -6.96 -4.10
CA PRO A 62 -9.92 -7.38 -4.96
C PRO A 62 -11.28 -7.35 -4.25
N GLN A 63 -11.28 -7.28 -2.92
CA GLN A 63 -12.48 -7.21 -2.09
C GLN A 63 -12.39 -6.02 -1.13
N PRO A 64 -12.60 -4.78 -1.61
CA PRO A 64 -12.54 -3.60 -0.76
C PRO A 64 -13.68 -3.60 0.26
N ASN A 65 -13.37 -3.20 1.49
CA ASN A 65 -14.32 -3.08 2.59
C ASN A 65 -14.32 -1.67 3.23
N HIS A 66 -13.46 -0.80 2.74
CA HIS A 66 -13.34 0.58 3.21
C HIS A 66 -12.99 1.52 2.05
N PHE A 67 -13.62 2.69 2.03
CA PHE A 67 -13.40 3.71 1.02
C PHE A 67 -13.04 5.03 1.70
N VAL A 68 -12.09 5.73 1.14
CA VAL A 68 -11.64 7.04 1.63
C VAL A 68 -11.96 8.08 0.57
N ASP A 69 -12.72 9.10 0.94
CA ASP A 69 -12.94 10.24 0.06
C ASP A 69 -11.64 11.04 -0.09
N VAL A 70 -11.20 11.17 -1.33
CA VAL A 70 -9.95 11.87 -1.69
C VAL A 70 -10.20 13.13 -2.53
N THR A 71 -11.45 13.59 -2.60
CA THR A 71 -11.85 14.73 -3.43
C THR A 71 -11.00 15.95 -3.14
N ASP A 72 -10.88 16.32 -1.87
CA ASP A 72 -10.11 17.50 -1.46
C ASP A 72 -8.61 17.35 -1.61
N SER A 73 -8.11 16.12 -1.72
CA SER A 73 -6.67 15.79 -1.85
C SER A 73 -6.27 15.46 -3.28
N PHE A 74 -7.18 15.56 -4.24
CA PHE A 74 -6.92 15.14 -5.61
C PHE A 74 -5.75 15.88 -6.25
N GLU A 75 -5.69 17.19 -6.09
CA GLU A 75 -4.61 18.02 -6.65
C GLU A 75 -3.25 17.69 -6.01
N ASP A 76 -3.22 17.38 -4.72
CA ASP A 76 -2.01 16.93 -4.03
C ASP A 76 -1.54 15.58 -4.55
N LYS A 77 -2.48 14.67 -4.78
CA LYS A 77 -2.20 13.38 -5.42
C LYS A 77 -1.59 13.57 -6.80
N MET A 78 -2.13 14.47 -7.62
CA MET A 78 -1.59 14.71 -8.95
C MET A 78 -0.19 15.33 -8.91
N ARG A 79 0.07 16.26 -7.97
CA ARG A 79 1.43 16.80 -7.75
C ARG A 79 2.41 15.72 -7.33
N ALA A 80 2.02 14.85 -6.42
CA ALA A 80 2.86 13.73 -5.96
C ALA A 80 3.18 12.76 -7.10
N ILE A 81 2.19 12.39 -7.91
CA ILE A 81 2.39 11.56 -9.09
C ILE A 81 3.33 12.25 -10.08
N GLY A 82 3.12 13.54 -10.37
CA GLY A 82 3.93 14.34 -11.29
C GLY A 82 5.41 14.48 -10.87
N ALA A 83 5.72 14.30 -9.58
CA ALA A 83 7.11 14.29 -9.11
C ALA A 83 7.93 13.10 -9.66
N HIS A 84 7.29 12.05 -10.16
CA HIS A 84 7.92 10.91 -10.83
C HIS A 84 8.15 11.18 -12.33
N ALA A 85 8.71 12.32 -12.68
CA ALA A 85 8.82 12.81 -14.06
C ALA A 85 9.51 11.83 -15.03
N SER A 86 10.48 11.03 -14.55
CA SER A 86 11.15 10.00 -15.38
C SER A 86 10.23 8.86 -15.80
N GLN A 87 9.11 8.67 -15.11
CA GLN A 87 8.15 7.58 -15.33
C GLN A 87 6.88 8.02 -16.07
N LEU A 88 6.67 9.33 -16.20
CA LEU A 88 5.42 9.91 -16.65
C LEU A 88 5.63 10.87 -17.83
N PRO A 89 5.62 10.36 -19.07
CA PRO A 89 5.89 11.15 -20.26
C PRO A 89 4.77 12.15 -20.64
N ALA A 90 3.56 11.97 -20.10
CA ALA A 90 2.38 12.79 -20.45
C ALA A 90 1.46 12.99 -19.24
N PRO A 91 1.64 14.05 -18.44
CA PRO A 91 0.87 14.31 -17.22
C PRO A 91 -0.65 14.36 -17.44
N GLU A 92 -1.13 14.93 -18.55
CA GLU A 92 -2.55 15.06 -18.85
C GLU A 92 -3.24 13.70 -19.00
N ILE A 93 -2.57 12.74 -19.64
CA ILE A 93 -3.10 11.38 -19.81
C ILE A 93 -3.20 10.66 -18.47
N ILE A 94 -2.29 10.98 -17.57
CA ILE A 94 -2.27 10.38 -16.22
C ILE A 94 -3.45 10.89 -15.39
N GLU A 95 -3.74 12.18 -15.45
CA GLU A 95 -4.85 12.76 -14.71
C GLU A 95 -6.19 12.10 -15.09
N ASP A 96 -6.48 11.99 -16.38
CA ASP A 96 -7.70 11.34 -16.87
C ASP A 96 -7.80 9.89 -16.43
N LYS A 97 -6.69 9.15 -16.44
CA LYS A 97 -6.65 7.77 -15.95
C LYS A 97 -6.93 7.70 -14.44
N VAL A 98 -6.31 8.57 -13.65
CA VAL A 98 -6.50 8.58 -12.20
C VAL A 98 -7.94 8.94 -11.85
N ARG A 99 -8.54 9.92 -12.51
CA ARG A 99 -9.95 10.29 -12.35
C ARG A 99 -10.87 9.10 -12.68
N THR A 100 -10.60 8.42 -13.79
CA THR A 100 -11.37 7.24 -14.20
C THR A 100 -11.29 6.12 -13.16
N TRP A 101 -10.11 5.82 -12.64
CA TRP A 101 -9.92 4.78 -11.62
C TRP A 101 -10.61 5.12 -10.30
N LEU A 102 -10.49 6.36 -9.85
CA LEU A 102 -11.14 6.79 -8.60
C LEU A 102 -12.66 6.76 -8.74
N SER A 103 -13.20 7.21 -9.88
CA SER A 103 -14.64 7.15 -10.15
C SER A 103 -15.15 5.71 -10.21
N ALA A 104 -14.38 4.79 -10.80
CA ALA A 104 -14.75 3.37 -10.84
C ALA A 104 -14.69 2.71 -9.46
N ALA A 105 -13.82 3.18 -8.57
CA ALA A 105 -13.75 2.68 -7.19
C ALA A 105 -14.90 3.20 -6.31
N ALA A 106 -15.52 4.31 -6.70
CA ALA A 106 -16.63 4.93 -5.97
C ALA A 106 -18.02 4.40 -6.40
N ALA A 107 -18.10 3.61 -7.48
CA ALA A 107 -19.34 3.06 -8.05
C ALA A 107 -19.72 1.73 -7.41
#